data_cce202de2b8e43e42b11ada1301520e6
#
_entry.id   cce202de2b8e43e42b11ada1301520e6
#
_cell.length_a   1.000
_cell.length_b   1.000
_cell.length_c   1.000
_cell.angle_alpha   90.00
_cell.angle_beta   90.00
_cell.angle_gamma   90.00
#
_symmetry.space_group_name_H-M   'P 1'
#
loop_
_entity.id
_entity.type
_entity.pdbx_description
1 polymer ?
#
loop_
_entity_poly.entity_id
_entity_poly.type
_entity_poly.pdbx_seq_one_letter_code
_entity_poly.pdbx_strand_id
1 'polypeptide(L)'
;MKNNRVQGISVLFFCLLFCFLPLKGQVNPAEKNVSSNLKQEEENLNVLNQWIRWNNPGSLLINYLNKKAFAYYNLRDGEIKKLTSENDWIKRQTYIRGKLTESIGPFPQRTALNPRITGVIRKDGFRIEKIVFESFPGFYVTGCLYVPEKVIGKAPAVLNVIGHNQEAFRAPLYQVINYNLVRKGIIVFAIDPPGQGEHVQNYDEKVKFSSVGYSVIEHCYFGNQCFMTGNSCARYFIWDGIRAIDYLISRKEVDPERIGVTGFSGGGTVTSYIAALDERVKVSVPCSWATSNKRLLETKGAQDAESVLYHSLKNGITFEDLLEVRAPKPTLLTFVSRDEYLSLQGAREAYEEAGRAYEAFGNSRNLKFTEDDSKHWLTPKIRLAIYSFFLEHFNLPGDPSELEAEILSPEELTVTPTGQILTYLGGNMIFDENRKIAEELIRNIEISREDPGRHVISVNEKARELSGFVCPGKNESSLFINGKYQRDGYSVGKYAIEVGDDYIIPLLLFIPDDKIDRHPALIYLHPEGKAADAKTDGEIEKLVRRGFIVAAMDPLGAGETKNSAA
;
A
#
# COMPACT_ATOMS: atom_id res chain seq x y z
N MET A 1 32.06 -26.86 32.54
CA MET A 1 33.45 -26.63 32.08
C MET A 1 33.42 -26.24 30.61
N LYS A 2 34.16 -25.23 30.28
CA LYS A 2 34.46 -24.55 29.00
C LYS A 2 33.51 -23.39 28.61
N ASN A 3 34.11 -22.22 28.80
CA ASN A 3 33.78 -20.89 28.37
C ASN A 3 33.42 -20.81 26.89
N ASN A 4 32.27 -20.21 26.58
CA ASN A 4 32.07 -19.52 25.34
C ASN A 4 31.78 -18.04 25.67
N ARG A 5 32.83 -17.25 25.57
CA ARG A 5 32.76 -15.78 25.64
C ARG A 5 32.17 -15.24 24.36
N VAL A 6 31.29 -14.29 24.54
CA VAL A 6 30.79 -13.30 23.62
C VAL A 6 31.84 -12.89 22.57
N GLN A 7 31.67 -13.34 21.34
CA GLN A 7 32.31 -12.80 20.13
C GLN A 7 31.22 -12.25 19.21
N GLY A 8 30.80 -11.03 19.45
CA GLY A 8 29.70 -10.44 18.68
C GLY A 8 29.85 -8.96 18.32
N ILE A 9 30.90 -8.28 18.75
CA ILE A 9 31.02 -6.82 18.55
C ILE A 9 32.19 -6.41 17.64
N SER A 10 33.09 -7.33 17.26
CA SER A 10 34.34 -6.98 16.54
C SER A 10 34.28 -7.04 15.01
N VAL A 11 33.17 -7.42 14.37
CA VAL A 11 33.17 -7.70 12.91
C VAL A 11 32.83 -6.49 12.04
N LEU A 12 32.16 -5.47 12.59
CA LEU A 12 31.84 -4.28 11.78
C LEU A 12 33.01 -3.29 11.60
N PHE A 13 34.02 -3.37 12.45
CA PHE A 13 35.18 -2.45 12.42
C PHE A 13 36.32 -2.93 11.52
N PHE A 14 36.32 -4.18 11.06
CA PHE A 14 37.47 -4.74 10.36
C PHE A 14 37.48 -4.54 8.83
N CYS A 15 36.36 -4.20 8.23
CA CYS A 15 36.31 -3.95 6.76
C CYS A 15 36.82 -2.57 6.34
N LEU A 16 36.90 -1.61 7.26
CA LEU A 16 37.37 -0.25 6.93
C LEU A 16 38.88 -0.03 7.17
N LEU A 17 39.59 -0.97 7.78
CA LEU A 17 40.98 -0.76 8.25
C LEU A 17 42.07 -1.37 7.35
N PHE A 18 41.75 -2.07 6.27
CA PHE A 18 42.77 -2.80 5.50
C PHE A 18 43.14 -2.24 4.12
N CYS A 19 42.68 -1.06 3.74
CA CYS A 19 43.03 -0.47 2.43
C CYS A 19 43.85 0.81 2.49
N PHE A 20 44.50 1.14 3.59
CA PHE A 20 45.43 2.27 3.63
C PHE A 20 46.87 1.82 3.42
N LEU A 21 47.27 1.58 2.18
CA LEU A 21 48.68 1.66 1.78
C LEU A 21 48.97 3.12 1.39
N PRO A 22 50.02 3.76 1.92
CA PRO A 22 50.34 5.13 1.55
C PRO A 22 50.91 5.14 0.12
N LEU A 23 50.12 5.62 -0.84
CA LEU A 23 50.65 6.05 -2.14
C LEU A 23 51.46 7.31 -1.91
N LYS A 24 52.79 7.20 -1.84
CA LYS A 24 53.71 8.30 -1.96
C LYS A 24 53.66 8.85 -3.39
N GLY A 25 52.76 9.79 -3.63
CA GLY A 25 52.79 10.59 -4.87
C GLY A 25 53.96 11.57 -4.79
N GLN A 26 54.89 11.49 -5.76
CA GLN A 26 55.90 12.51 -5.98
C GLN A 26 55.20 13.81 -6.40
N VAL A 27 55.29 14.84 -5.54
CA VAL A 27 54.86 16.20 -5.89
C VAL A 27 55.94 16.83 -6.75
N ASN A 28 55.62 17.22 -7.96
CA ASN A 28 56.48 17.93 -8.88
C ASN A 28 56.62 19.42 -8.43
N PRO A 29 57.81 19.99 -8.26
CA PRO A 29 58.02 21.32 -7.67
C PRO A 29 57.73 22.52 -8.59
N ALA A 30 57.09 22.34 -9.73
CA ALA A 30 57.01 23.37 -10.77
C ALA A 30 55.73 24.25 -10.80
N GLU A 31 54.90 24.24 -9.76
CA GLU A 31 53.74 25.15 -9.71
C GLU A 31 53.81 26.13 -8.50
N LYS A 32 54.84 26.96 -8.48
CA LYS A 32 54.82 28.23 -7.75
C LYS A 32 54.69 29.34 -8.77
N ASN A 33 53.52 29.96 -8.81
CA ASN A 33 53.12 31.25 -9.39
C ASN A 33 52.02 31.15 -10.44
N VAL A 34 50.81 30.82 -9.99
CA VAL A 34 49.58 31.36 -10.61
C VAL A 34 48.82 32.05 -9.47
N SER A 35 49.10 33.33 -9.28
CA SER A 35 48.46 34.16 -8.27
C SER A 35 47.08 34.59 -8.73
N SER A 36 46.13 34.39 -7.84
CA SER A 36 45.05 35.31 -7.49
C SER A 36 44.19 35.89 -8.60
N ASN A 37 43.23 35.09 -9.09
CA ASN A 37 41.88 35.53 -9.50
C ASN A 37 40.97 34.33 -9.83
N LEU A 38 41.20 33.19 -9.20
CA LEU A 38 40.19 32.14 -9.18
C LEU A 38 39.12 32.58 -8.16
N LYS A 39 37.93 32.97 -8.64
CA LYS A 39 36.74 32.92 -7.81
C LYS A 39 36.81 31.58 -7.09
N GLN A 40 36.69 31.60 -5.74
CA GLN A 40 36.56 30.39 -4.95
C GLN A 40 35.40 29.63 -5.55
N GLU A 41 35.69 28.59 -6.35
CA GLU A 41 34.64 27.71 -6.90
C GLU A 41 33.95 27.10 -5.69
N GLU A 42 32.63 27.23 -5.68
CA GLU A 42 31.79 26.63 -4.66
C GLU A 42 32.01 25.11 -4.66
N GLU A 43 32.38 24.54 -3.51
CA GLU A 43 32.68 23.11 -3.41
C GLU A 43 31.48 22.28 -3.81
N ASN A 44 31.63 21.40 -4.81
CA ASN A 44 30.63 20.45 -5.19
C ASN A 44 30.80 19.15 -4.38
N LEU A 45 29.96 18.99 -3.35
CA LEU A 45 29.97 17.83 -2.46
C LEU A 45 29.17 16.63 -3.00
N ASN A 46 28.57 16.73 -4.20
CA ASN A 46 27.92 15.61 -4.85
C ASN A 46 28.97 14.59 -5.30
N VAL A 47 28.71 13.33 -5.00
CA VAL A 47 29.61 12.21 -5.31
C VAL A 47 29.23 11.53 -6.63
N LEU A 48 27.95 11.44 -6.94
CA LEU A 48 27.43 10.67 -8.07
C LEU A 48 27.33 11.47 -9.38
N ASN A 49 27.81 12.70 -9.42
CA ASN A 49 27.86 13.49 -10.64
C ASN A 49 28.65 12.76 -11.74
N GLN A 50 28.07 12.68 -12.95
CA GLN A 50 28.71 12.10 -14.15
C GLN A 50 28.95 10.58 -14.11
N TRP A 51 28.33 9.83 -13.21
CA TRP A 51 28.37 8.39 -13.20
C TRP A 51 27.42 7.81 -14.28
N ILE A 52 27.97 7.13 -15.27
CA ILE A 52 27.17 6.53 -16.36
C ILE A 52 26.32 5.37 -15.84
N ARG A 53 26.89 4.47 -15.04
CA ARG A 53 26.21 3.30 -14.49
C ARG A 53 25.09 3.69 -13.51
N TRP A 54 25.27 4.75 -12.75
CA TRP A 54 24.35 5.22 -11.71
C TRP A 54 23.75 6.59 -12.08
N ASN A 55 23.38 6.76 -13.35
CA ASN A 55 22.93 8.03 -13.93
C ASN A 55 21.55 8.49 -13.41
N ASN A 56 20.79 7.61 -12.76
CA ASN A 56 19.53 7.94 -12.10
C ASN A 56 19.54 7.49 -10.63
N PRO A 57 20.30 8.15 -9.75
CA PRO A 57 20.43 7.73 -8.37
C PRO A 57 19.12 7.82 -7.58
N GLY A 58 18.18 8.70 -7.96
CA GLY A 58 16.87 8.81 -7.33
C GLY A 58 15.97 7.58 -7.52
N SER A 59 16.25 6.70 -8.47
CA SER A 59 15.48 5.45 -8.67
C SER A 59 16.09 4.23 -7.97
N LEU A 60 17.24 4.36 -7.34
CA LEU A 60 17.98 3.21 -6.78
C LEU A 60 17.18 2.43 -5.73
N LEU A 61 16.52 3.14 -4.81
CA LEU A 61 15.71 2.49 -3.78
C LEU A 61 14.59 1.67 -4.39
N ILE A 62 13.83 2.27 -5.32
CA ILE A 62 12.69 1.56 -5.93
C ILE A 62 13.16 0.37 -6.76
N ASN A 63 14.27 0.51 -7.50
CA ASN A 63 14.84 -0.58 -8.28
C ASN A 63 15.31 -1.74 -7.39
N TYR A 64 15.96 -1.43 -6.26
CA TYR A 64 16.38 -2.44 -5.28
C TYR A 64 15.18 -3.16 -4.65
N LEU A 65 14.14 -2.42 -4.26
CA LEU A 65 12.91 -3.01 -3.71
C LEU A 65 12.20 -3.86 -4.77
N ASN A 66 12.09 -3.38 -6.01
CA ASN A 66 11.49 -4.12 -7.11
C ASN A 66 12.27 -5.41 -7.41
N LYS A 67 13.60 -5.38 -7.39
CA LYS A 67 14.42 -6.61 -7.56
C LYS A 67 14.04 -7.68 -6.53
N LYS A 68 13.86 -7.29 -5.25
CA LYS A 68 13.40 -8.21 -4.20
C LYS A 68 11.96 -8.66 -4.42
N ALA A 69 11.07 -7.75 -4.79
CA ALA A 69 9.67 -8.07 -5.06
C ALA A 69 9.54 -9.05 -6.23
N PHE A 70 10.27 -8.86 -7.32
CA PHE A 70 10.31 -9.79 -8.46
C PHE A 70 10.85 -11.17 -8.09
N ALA A 71 11.79 -11.26 -7.16
CA ALA A 71 12.23 -12.57 -6.69
C ALA A 71 11.08 -13.36 -6.05
N TYR A 72 10.26 -12.73 -5.20
CA TYR A 72 9.07 -13.34 -4.63
C TYR A 72 7.99 -13.63 -5.68
N TYR A 73 7.76 -12.71 -6.60
CA TYR A 73 6.82 -12.89 -7.69
C TYR A 73 7.17 -14.11 -8.54
N ASN A 74 8.46 -14.26 -8.91
CA ASN A 74 8.94 -15.38 -9.71
C ASN A 74 8.80 -16.73 -8.98
N LEU A 75 8.98 -16.75 -7.64
CA LEU A 75 8.71 -17.95 -6.84
C LEU A 75 7.24 -18.34 -6.91
N ARG A 76 6.33 -17.36 -6.71
CA ARG A 76 4.90 -17.57 -6.87
C ARG A 76 4.53 -18.06 -8.26
N ASP A 77 5.01 -17.40 -9.32
CA ASP A 77 4.76 -17.79 -10.71
C ASP A 77 5.19 -19.24 -10.98
N GLY A 78 6.33 -19.65 -10.42
CA GLY A 78 6.78 -21.04 -10.47
C GLY A 78 5.84 -22.02 -9.76
N GLU A 79 5.15 -21.62 -8.69
CA GLU A 79 4.14 -22.44 -8.02
C GLU A 79 2.83 -22.50 -8.83
N ILE A 80 2.34 -21.36 -9.29
CA ILE A 80 1.11 -21.28 -10.11
C ILE A 80 1.21 -22.16 -11.35
N LYS A 81 2.36 -22.17 -12.03
CA LYS A 81 2.59 -23.01 -13.24
C LYS A 81 2.44 -24.50 -12.99
N LYS A 82 2.58 -24.98 -11.77
CA LYS A 82 2.44 -26.39 -11.39
C LYS A 82 0.98 -26.80 -11.15
N LEU A 83 0.07 -25.84 -10.97
CA LEU A 83 -1.34 -26.12 -10.68
C LEU A 83 -2.06 -26.53 -11.94
N THR A 84 -2.53 -27.79 -12.00
CA THR A 84 -3.18 -28.36 -13.20
C THR A 84 -4.55 -28.95 -12.93
N SER A 85 -4.85 -29.29 -11.67
CA SER A 85 -6.12 -29.91 -11.30
C SER A 85 -6.96 -29.03 -10.39
N GLU A 86 -8.26 -29.29 -10.37
CA GLU A 86 -9.20 -28.66 -9.42
C GLU A 86 -8.70 -28.78 -7.97
N ASN A 87 -8.20 -29.95 -7.58
CA ASN A 87 -7.70 -30.19 -6.21
C ASN A 87 -6.46 -29.34 -5.88
N ASP A 88 -5.57 -29.07 -6.85
CA ASP A 88 -4.44 -28.17 -6.64
C ASP A 88 -4.94 -26.75 -6.38
N TRP A 89 -5.91 -26.27 -7.16
CA TRP A 89 -6.51 -24.96 -6.98
C TRP A 89 -7.28 -24.84 -5.67
N ILE A 90 -8.00 -25.86 -5.21
CA ILE A 90 -8.67 -25.85 -3.89
C ILE A 90 -7.63 -25.66 -2.77
N LYS A 91 -6.49 -26.36 -2.83
CA LYS A 91 -5.41 -26.20 -1.87
C LYS A 91 -4.83 -24.78 -1.92
N ARG A 92 -4.61 -24.24 -3.13
CA ARG A 92 -4.15 -22.88 -3.35
C ARG A 92 -5.12 -21.86 -2.77
N GLN A 93 -6.41 -21.98 -3.05
CA GLN A 93 -7.45 -21.10 -2.53
C GLN A 93 -7.48 -21.09 -0.98
N THR A 94 -7.33 -22.25 -0.36
CA THR A 94 -7.25 -22.37 1.10
C THR A 94 -6.02 -21.65 1.64
N TYR A 95 -4.86 -21.82 1.00
CA TYR A 95 -3.63 -21.13 1.33
C TYR A 95 -3.80 -19.61 1.24
N ILE A 96 -4.34 -19.10 0.11
CA ILE A 96 -4.54 -17.68 -0.13
C ILE A 96 -5.45 -17.06 0.92
N ARG A 97 -6.62 -17.67 1.22
CA ARG A 97 -7.53 -17.14 2.26
C ARG A 97 -6.86 -17.06 3.62
N GLY A 98 -6.08 -18.08 4.00
CA GLY A 98 -5.32 -18.08 5.24
C GLY A 98 -4.30 -16.95 5.29
N LYS A 99 -3.52 -16.78 4.22
CA LYS A 99 -2.48 -15.74 4.14
C LYS A 99 -3.05 -14.33 4.00
N LEU A 100 -4.17 -14.15 3.32
CA LEU A 100 -4.89 -12.87 3.29
C LEU A 100 -5.34 -12.47 4.70
N THR A 101 -5.96 -13.39 5.45
CA THR A 101 -6.39 -13.13 6.83
C THR A 101 -5.22 -12.78 7.73
N GLU A 102 -4.07 -13.48 7.59
CA GLU A 102 -2.83 -13.19 8.31
C GLU A 102 -2.31 -11.77 7.99
N SER A 103 -2.28 -11.40 6.69
CA SER A 103 -1.75 -10.12 6.21
C SER A 103 -2.65 -8.92 6.55
N ILE A 104 -3.95 -9.13 6.64
CA ILE A 104 -4.94 -8.11 7.00
C ILE A 104 -4.96 -7.90 8.52
N GLY A 105 -4.65 -8.93 9.28
CA GLY A 105 -4.84 -8.99 10.72
C GLY A 105 -6.22 -9.55 11.11
N PRO A 106 -6.44 -9.89 12.39
CA PRO A 106 -7.68 -10.51 12.83
C PRO A 106 -8.87 -9.56 12.66
N PHE A 107 -9.95 -10.06 12.11
CA PHE A 107 -11.21 -9.31 12.08
C PHE A 107 -11.78 -9.11 13.50
N PRO A 108 -12.50 -7.99 13.75
CA PRO A 108 -13.23 -7.80 14.99
C PRO A 108 -14.26 -8.92 15.23
N GLN A 109 -14.64 -9.13 16.47
CA GLN A 109 -15.74 -10.04 16.77
C GLN A 109 -17.06 -9.50 16.20
N ARG A 110 -17.89 -10.39 15.65
CA ARG A 110 -19.23 -10.04 15.20
C ARG A 110 -20.10 -9.66 16.40
N THR A 111 -20.67 -8.46 16.34
CA THR A 111 -21.59 -7.93 17.35
C THR A 111 -22.90 -7.52 16.69
N ALA A 112 -23.88 -7.06 17.46
CA ALA A 112 -25.12 -6.52 16.91
C ALA A 112 -24.83 -5.33 15.99
N LEU A 113 -25.51 -5.24 14.85
CA LEU A 113 -25.34 -4.15 13.89
C LEU A 113 -26.01 -2.85 14.31
N ASN A 114 -26.99 -2.91 15.21
CA ASN A 114 -27.79 -1.78 15.69
C ASN A 114 -28.23 -0.80 14.57
N PRO A 115 -28.82 -1.31 13.45
CA PRO A 115 -29.08 -0.48 12.30
C PRO A 115 -30.17 0.54 12.60
N ARG A 116 -29.99 1.77 12.08
CA ARG A 116 -30.97 2.86 12.18
C ARG A 116 -31.25 3.40 10.80
N ILE A 117 -32.54 3.53 10.44
CA ILE A 117 -32.99 4.25 9.27
C ILE A 117 -33.20 5.70 9.67
N THR A 118 -32.35 6.60 9.16
CA THR A 118 -32.38 8.04 9.50
C THR A 118 -33.28 8.84 8.56
N GLY A 119 -33.63 8.28 7.41
CA GLY A 119 -34.52 8.90 6.44
C GLY A 119 -34.86 7.96 5.29
N VAL A 120 -35.94 8.30 4.57
CA VAL A 120 -36.40 7.54 3.40
C VAL A 120 -36.78 8.52 2.29
N ILE A 121 -36.20 8.33 1.11
CA ILE A 121 -36.56 9.04 -0.12
C ILE A 121 -37.37 8.06 -0.99
N ARG A 122 -38.56 8.48 -1.44
CA ARG A 122 -39.40 7.70 -2.35
C ARG A 122 -39.26 8.22 -3.76
N LYS A 123 -39.02 7.32 -4.69
CA LYS A 123 -38.92 7.60 -6.14
C LYS A 123 -39.87 6.67 -6.89
N ASP A 124 -40.11 6.97 -8.14
CA ASP A 124 -40.93 6.09 -8.99
C ASP A 124 -40.29 4.71 -9.13
N GLY A 125 -40.95 3.69 -8.57
CA GLY A 125 -40.57 2.29 -8.63
C GLY A 125 -39.52 1.81 -7.65
N PHE A 126 -39.02 2.69 -6.75
CA PHE A 126 -38.10 2.30 -5.68
C PHE A 126 -38.08 3.30 -4.53
N ARG A 127 -37.44 2.93 -3.43
CA ARG A 127 -37.11 3.83 -2.31
C ARG A 127 -35.64 3.76 -1.95
N ILE A 128 -35.12 4.82 -1.37
CA ILE A 128 -33.75 4.90 -0.80
C ILE A 128 -33.89 5.05 0.72
N GLU A 129 -33.36 4.10 1.47
CA GLU A 129 -33.29 4.15 2.93
C GLU A 129 -31.88 4.61 3.33
N LYS A 130 -31.79 5.71 4.09
CA LYS A 130 -30.54 6.21 4.67
C LYS A 130 -30.24 5.40 5.92
N ILE A 131 -29.11 4.71 5.95
CA ILE A 131 -28.77 3.72 6.98
C ILE A 131 -27.50 4.13 7.70
N VAL A 132 -27.54 3.99 9.02
CA VAL A 132 -26.35 3.96 9.87
C VAL A 132 -26.35 2.63 10.63
N PHE A 133 -25.20 1.95 10.69
CA PHE A 133 -25.04 0.72 11.47
C PHE A 133 -23.65 0.65 12.14
N GLU A 134 -23.50 -0.20 13.16
CA GLU A 134 -22.23 -0.49 13.80
C GLU A 134 -21.58 -1.71 13.15
N SER A 135 -20.39 -1.55 12.56
CA SER A 135 -19.63 -2.68 12.05
C SER A 135 -18.95 -3.46 13.18
N PHE A 136 -18.54 -2.77 14.24
CA PHE A 136 -18.17 -3.28 15.56
C PHE A 136 -18.44 -2.18 16.60
N PRO A 137 -18.39 -2.47 17.92
CA PRO A 137 -18.86 -1.53 18.94
C PRO A 137 -18.21 -0.15 18.85
N GLY A 138 -19.04 0.87 18.64
CA GLY A 138 -18.63 2.27 18.52
C GLY A 138 -18.05 2.66 17.17
N PHE A 139 -17.94 1.76 16.22
CA PHE A 139 -17.46 2.06 14.85
C PHE A 139 -18.65 2.03 13.89
N TYR A 140 -19.05 3.20 13.40
CA TYR A 140 -20.26 3.38 12.63
C TYR A 140 -19.97 3.48 11.14
N VAL A 141 -20.91 2.97 10.32
CA VAL A 141 -20.88 3.05 8.86
C VAL A 141 -22.18 3.65 8.37
N THR A 142 -22.09 4.60 7.44
CA THR A 142 -23.23 5.20 6.75
C THR A 142 -23.40 4.63 5.36
N GLY A 143 -24.63 4.61 4.87
CA GLY A 143 -24.91 4.17 3.50
C GLY A 143 -26.35 4.42 3.07
N CYS A 144 -26.62 4.20 1.81
CA CYS A 144 -27.95 4.28 1.22
C CYS A 144 -28.34 2.93 0.61
N LEU A 145 -29.49 2.40 1.09
CA LEU A 145 -30.08 1.17 0.58
C LEU A 145 -31.19 1.49 -0.42
N TYR A 146 -30.97 1.13 -1.66
CA TYR A 146 -31.94 1.26 -2.76
C TYR A 146 -32.78 -0.01 -2.83
N VAL A 147 -34.09 0.11 -2.64
CA VAL A 147 -35.00 -1.06 -2.58
C VAL A 147 -36.10 -0.91 -3.64
N PRO A 148 -36.26 -1.87 -4.56
CA PRO A 148 -37.35 -1.84 -5.52
C PRO A 148 -38.71 -1.79 -4.82
N GLU A 149 -39.67 -1.06 -5.37
CA GLU A 149 -41.02 -0.96 -4.79
C GLU A 149 -41.75 -2.29 -4.82
N LYS A 150 -41.58 -3.05 -5.91
CA LYS A 150 -42.20 -4.34 -6.10
C LYS A 150 -41.15 -5.44 -6.04
N VAL A 151 -41.12 -6.15 -4.92
CA VAL A 151 -40.30 -7.36 -4.75
C VAL A 151 -41.25 -8.56 -4.69
N ILE A 152 -41.18 -9.45 -5.70
CA ILE A 152 -41.92 -10.69 -5.69
C ILE A 152 -41.06 -11.76 -5.02
N GLY A 153 -41.45 -12.19 -3.82
CA GLY A 153 -40.66 -13.09 -3.00
C GLY A 153 -39.46 -12.36 -2.40
N LYS A 154 -38.24 -12.80 -2.75
CA LYS A 154 -36.99 -12.20 -2.31
C LYS A 154 -36.17 -11.74 -3.51
N ALA A 155 -35.59 -10.54 -3.43
CA ALA A 155 -34.72 -9.96 -4.46
C ALA A 155 -33.24 -10.27 -4.21
N PRO A 156 -32.43 -10.42 -5.26
CA PRO A 156 -30.98 -10.40 -5.11
C PRO A 156 -30.52 -9.05 -4.59
N ALA A 157 -29.34 -9.02 -3.96
CA ALA A 157 -28.77 -7.80 -3.45
C ALA A 157 -27.30 -7.63 -3.86
N VAL A 158 -26.91 -6.38 -4.14
CA VAL A 158 -25.54 -5.98 -4.48
C VAL A 158 -25.04 -4.97 -3.46
N LEU A 159 -23.90 -5.26 -2.86
CA LEU A 159 -23.11 -4.27 -2.14
C LEU A 159 -22.27 -3.51 -3.16
N ASN A 160 -22.45 -2.19 -3.23
CA ASN A 160 -21.61 -1.30 -4.03
C ASN A 160 -20.60 -0.60 -3.11
N VAL A 161 -19.34 -1.01 -3.18
CA VAL A 161 -18.24 -0.41 -2.43
C VAL A 161 -17.56 0.66 -3.28
N ILE A 162 -17.27 1.78 -2.67
CA ILE A 162 -16.95 3.01 -3.36
C ILE A 162 -15.44 3.19 -3.49
N GLY A 163 -14.98 3.61 -4.66
CA GLY A 163 -13.59 4.02 -4.89
C GLY A 163 -13.31 5.44 -4.38
N HIS A 164 -12.11 5.94 -4.68
CA HIS A 164 -11.64 7.21 -4.15
C HIS A 164 -12.45 8.41 -4.67
N ASN A 165 -13.36 8.89 -3.85
CA ASN A 165 -14.17 10.07 -4.13
C ASN A 165 -14.60 10.73 -2.81
N GLN A 166 -14.44 12.05 -2.71
CA GLN A 166 -14.79 12.80 -1.50
C GLN A 166 -16.27 12.67 -1.14
N GLU A 167 -17.17 12.68 -2.13
CA GLU A 167 -18.61 12.56 -1.94
C GLU A 167 -19.07 11.10 -1.73
N ALA A 168 -18.14 10.15 -1.88
CA ALA A 168 -18.37 8.73 -1.79
C ALA A 168 -19.55 8.28 -2.68
N PHE A 169 -20.54 7.54 -2.15
CA PHE A 169 -21.66 7.03 -2.95
C PHE A 169 -22.60 8.13 -3.48
N ARG A 170 -22.45 9.37 -3.02
CA ARG A 170 -23.26 10.53 -3.47
C ARG A 170 -22.83 11.03 -4.83
N ALA A 171 -21.61 10.72 -5.27
CA ALA A 171 -21.12 11.10 -6.58
C ALA A 171 -22.00 10.54 -7.72
N PRO A 172 -22.26 11.31 -8.77
CA PRO A 172 -23.17 10.93 -9.86
C PRO A 172 -22.87 9.56 -10.47
N LEU A 173 -21.60 9.22 -10.62
CA LEU A 173 -21.17 7.94 -11.19
C LEU A 173 -21.78 6.74 -10.45
N TYR A 174 -21.75 6.75 -9.12
CA TYR A 174 -22.28 5.67 -8.29
C TYR A 174 -23.79 5.67 -8.24
N GLN A 175 -24.41 6.86 -8.25
CA GLN A 175 -25.86 6.99 -8.32
C GLN A 175 -26.44 6.38 -9.60
N VAL A 176 -25.78 6.59 -10.75
CA VAL A 176 -26.21 5.98 -12.03
C VAL A 176 -26.23 4.46 -11.94
N ILE A 177 -25.20 3.85 -11.35
CA ILE A 177 -25.11 2.39 -11.18
C ILE A 177 -26.20 1.91 -10.22
N ASN A 178 -26.34 2.55 -9.05
CA ASN A 178 -27.32 2.15 -8.03
C ASN A 178 -28.75 2.27 -8.57
N TYR A 179 -29.06 3.36 -9.27
CA TYR A 179 -30.33 3.61 -9.92
C TYR A 179 -30.66 2.50 -10.94
N ASN A 180 -29.72 2.19 -11.82
CA ASN A 180 -29.96 1.19 -12.87
C ASN A 180 -30.12 -0.21 -12.31
N LEU A 181 -29.34 -0.60 -11.29
CA LEU A 181 -29.49 -1.90 -10.66
C LEU A 181 -30.84 -2.03 -9.91
N VAL A 182 -31.25 -0.99 -9.16
CA VAL A 182 -32.54 -1.06 -8.45
C VAL A 182 -33.74 -1.09 -9.41
N ARG A 183 -33.67 -0.37 -10.52
CA ARG A 183 -34.72 -0.40 -11.59
C ARG A 183 -34.80 -1.76 -12.29
N LYS A 184 -33.74 -2.57 -12.20
CA LYS A 184 -33.68 -3.95 -12.72
C LYS A 184 -34.09 -4.99 -11.65
N GLY A 185 -34.61 -4.56 -10.51
CA GLY A 185 -35.13 -5.45 -9.45
C GLY A 185 -34.06 -5.96 -8.47
N ILE A 186 -32.90 -5.34 -8.43
CA ILE A 186 -31.78 -5.68 -7.53
C ILE A 186 -31.76 -4.68 -6.38
N ILE A 187 -31.73 -5.15 -5.14
CA ILE A 187 -31.50 -4.30 -3.97
C ILE A 187 -30.02 -3.87 -3.98
N VAL A 188 -29.75 -2.58 -3.81
CA VAL A 188 -28.36 -2.07 -3.80
C VAL A 188 -28.05 -1.37 -2.50
N PHE A 189 -26.98 -1.75 -1.84
CA PHE A 189 -26.47 -1.06 -0.66
C PHE A 189 -25.14 -0.42 -1.00
N ALA A 190 -25.09 0.91 -0.98
CA ALA A 190 -23.88 1.70 -1.18
C ALA A 190 -23.47 2.29 0.16
N ILE A 191 -22.22 2.08 0.59
CA ILE A 191 -21.70 2.50 1.90
C ILE A 191 -20.55 3.48 1.74
N ASP A 192 -20.37 4.37 2.72
CA ASP A 192 -19.20 5.25 2.82
C ASP A 192 -17.99 4.46 3.33
N PRO A 193 -16.89 4.40 2.58
CA PRO A 193 -15.67 3.80 3.10
C PRO A 193 -14.98 4.73 4.11
N PRO A 194 -14.14 4.21 5.02
CA PRO A 194 -13.32 5.04 5.90
C PRO A 194 -12.54 6.12 5.12
N GLY A 195 -12.54 7.36 5.63
CA GLY A 195 -11.85 8.49 4.99
C GLY A 195 -12.64 9.21 3.89
N GLN A 196 -13.90 8.84 3.64
CA GLN A 196 -14.74 9.43 2.58
C GLN A 196 -16.19 9.63 3.04
N GLY A 197 -16.91 10.50 2.34
CA GLY A 197 -18.31 10.78 2.62
C GLY A 197 -18.53 11.27 4.05
N GLU A 198 -19.42 10.62 4.79
CA GLU A 198 -19.67 10.92 6.21
C GLU A 198 -18.75 10.17 7.18
N HIS A 199 -17.82 9.36 6.66
CA HIS A 199 -16.88 8.54 7.43
C HIS A 199 -15.45 9.10 7.41
N VAL A 200 -15.30 10.45 7.33
CA VAL A 200 -13.99 11.12 7.40
C VAL A 200 -13.37 10.85 8.78
N GLN A 201 -12.13 10.36 8.80
CA GLN A 201 -11.46 9.88 10.02
C GLN A 201 -10.82 11.02 10.83
N ASN A 202 -10.31 12.05 10.15
CA ASN A 202 -9.63 13.19 10.75
C ASN A 202 -10.42 14.49 10.49
N TYR A 203 -11.74 14.43 10.65
CA TYR A 203 -12.63 15.56 10.39
C TYR A 203 -12.38 16.74 11.35
N ASP A 204 -12.18 17.92 10.78
CA ASP A 204 -12.10 19.19 11.53
C ASP A 204 -13.35 20.03 11.28
N GLU A 205 -14.11 20.27 12.32
CA GLU A 205 -15.37 21.02 12.25
C GLU A 205 -15.19 22.49 11.80
N LYS A 206 -14.01 23.08 12.01
CA LYS A 206 -13.75 24.48 11.64
C LYS A 206 -13.61 24.65 10.14
N VAL A 207 -12.92 23.71 9.50
CA VAL A 207 -12.70 23.72 8.04
C VAL A 207 -13.71 22.85 7.29
N LYS A 208 -14.55 22.08 8.02
CA LYS A 208 -15.53 21.13 7.48
C LYS A 208 -14.94 20.14 6.49
N PHE A 209 -13.75 19.68 6.82
CA PHE A 209 -12.95 18.82 5.96
C PHE A 209 -11.96 18.02 6.81
N SER A 210 -11.26 17.04 6.19
CA SER A 210 -10.18 16.32 6.86
C SER A 210 -8.97 17.23 7.12
N SER A 211 -8.43 17.19 8.35
CA SER A 211 -7.23 17.95 8.73
C SER A 211 -5.94 17.45 8.09
N VAL A 212 -5.95 16.24 7.51
CA VAL A 212 -4.77 15.61 6.87
C VAL A 212 -4.88 15.51 5.35
N GLY A 213 -6.05 15.76 4.79
CA GLY A 213 -6.37 15.60 3.38
C GLY A 213 -7.55 14.65 3.20
N TYR A 214 -7.95 14.34 1.97
CA TYR A 214 -9.14 13.51 1.75
C TYR A 214 -8.78 12.16 1.11
N SER A 215 -9.67 11.18 1.27
CA SER A 215 -9.63 9.89 0.59
C SER A 215 -8.25 9.23 0.67
N VAL A 216 -7.53 9.06 -0.43
CA VAL A 216 -6.20 8.41 -0.48
C VAL A 216 -5.22 8.95 0.57
N ILE A 217 -5.22 10.25 0.82
CA ILE A 217 -4.30 10.86 1.80
C ILE A 217 -4.66 10.39 3.21
N GLU A 218 -5.96 10.37 3.58
CA GLU A 218 -6.40 9.78 4.84
C GLU A 218 -6.06 8.29 4.92
N HIS A 219 -6.29 7.53 3.83
CA HIS A 219 -5.98 6.11 3.77
C HIS A 219 -4.50 5.84 4.06
N CYS A 220 -3.60 6.62 3.44
CA CYS A 220 -2.17 6.51 3.71
C CYS A 220 -1.80 6.94 5.13
N TYR A 221 -2.48 7.98 5.67
CA TYR A 221 -2.20 8.49 7.01
C TYR A 221 -2.54 7.46 8.09
N PHE A 222 -3.77 6.94 8.13
CA PHE A 222 -4.13 5.92 9.10
C PHE A 222 -3.57 4.53 8.73
N GLY A 223 -3.30 4.27 7.46
CA GLY A 223 -2.65 3.04 6.99
C GLY A 223 -1.24 2.86 7.54
N ASN A 224 -0.44 3.93 7.60
CA ASN A 224 0.86 3.91 8.25
C ASN A 224 0.76 3.55 9.74
N GLN A 225 -0.25 4.05 10.44
CA GLN A 225 -0.51 3.69 11.84
C GLN A 225 -0.89 2.21 11.97
N CYS A 226 -1.69 1.68 11.03
CA CYS A 226 -2.03 0.27 11.00
C CYS A 226 -0.79 -0.62 10.84
N PHE A 227 0.14 -0.27 9.94
CA PHE A 227 1.39 -1.02 9.79
C PHE A 227 2.25 -0.98 11.05
N MET A 228 2.32 0.15 11.75
CA MET A 228 3.04 0.26 13.03
C MET A 228 2.44 -0.64 14.12
N THR A 229 1.17 -0.95 14.04
CA THR A 229 0.45 -1.84 14.98
C THR A 229 0.31 -3.28 14.47
N GLY A 230 0.98 -3.63 13.37
CA GLY A 230 0.99 -4.99 12.83
C GLY A 230 -0.27 -5.38 12.06
N ASN A 231 -1.02 -4.39 11.53
CA ASN A 231 -2.25 -4.59 10.78
C ASN A 231 -2.16 -3.94 9.40
N SER A 232 -3.14 -4.21 8.54
CA SER A 232 -3.43 -3.43 7.34
C SER A 232 -4.73 -2.65 7.51
N CYS A 233 -4.79 -1.42 6.97
CA CYS A 233 -6.04 -0.65 6.98
C CYS A 233 -7.13 -1.30 6.11
N ALA A 234 -6.78 -2.14 5.13
CA ALA A 234 -7.72 -2.96 4.38
C ALA A 234 -8.72 -3.71 5.27
N ARG A 235 -8.29 -4.08 6.49
CA ARG A 235 -9.12 -4.73 7.51
C ARG A 235 -10.43 -4.01 7.76
N TYR A 236 -10.41 -2.70 7.88
CA TYR A 236 -11.59 -1.89 8.19
C TYR A 236 -12.55 -1.84 6.99
N PHE A 237 -12.03 -1.60 5.80
CA PHE A 237 -12.82 -1.59 4.56
C PHE A 237 -13.51 -2.94 4.29
N ILE A 238 -12.76 -4.02 4.47
CA ILE A 238 -13.27 -5.39 4.26
C ILE A 238 -14.31 -5.72 5.31
N TRP A 239 -14.04 -5.39 6.58
CA TRP A 239 -14.96 -5.68 7.66
C TRP A 239 -16.26 -4.92 7.52
N ASP A 240 -16.23 -3.63 7.22
CA ASP A 240 -17.41 -2.82 6.97
C ASP A 240 -18.26 -3.41 5.83
N GLY A 241 -17.62 -3.87 4.75
CA GLY A 241 -18.30 -4.55 3.65
C GLY A 241 -18.93 -5.89 4.07
N ILE A 242 -18.23 -6.72 4.85
CA ILE A 242 -18.75 -7.98 5.40
C ILE A 242 -19.97 -7.71 6.31
N ARG A 243 -19.90 -6.66 7.13
CA ARG A 243 -21.00 -6.27 8.02
C ARG A 243 -22.18 -5.65 7.25
N ALA A 244 -21.90 -4.94 6.17
CA ALA A 244 -22.96 -4.50 5.24
C ALA A 244 -23.68 -5.68 4.58
N ILE A 245 -22.97 -6.77 4.25
CA ILE A 245 -23.58 -8.01 3.77
C ILE A 245 -24.42 -8.68 4.89
N ASP A 246 -23.95 -8.67 6.15
CA ASP A 246 -24.75 -9.14 7.29
C ASP A 246 -26.07 -8.35 7.39
N TYR A 247 -26.02 -7.00 7.21
CA TYR A 247 -27.22 -6.18 7.18
C TYR A 247 -28.15 -6.54 6.02
N LEU A 248 -27.61 -6.67 4.80
CA LEU A 248 -28.40 -7.08 3.63
C LEU A 248 -29.14 -8.40 3.88
N ILE A 249 -28.43 -9.42 4.38
CA ILE A 249 -29.03 -10.75 4.63
C ILE A 249 -30.07 -10.70 5.77
N SER A 250 -29.95 -9.77 6.72
CA SER A 250 -30.94 -9.60 7.78
C SER A 250 -32.28 -9.04 7.29
N ARG A 251 -32.32 -8.48 6.08
CA ARG A 251 -33.52 -7.91 5.47
C ARG A 251 -34.42 -9.01 4.90
N LYS A 252 -35.70 -8.96 5.24
CA LYS A 252 -36.70 -9.97 4.81
C LYS A 252 -36.88 -10.05 3.30
N GLU A 253 -36.68 -8.94 2.59
CA GLU A 253 -36.80 -8.80 1.16
C GLU A 253 -35.57 -9.28 0.36
N VAL A 254 -34.45 -9.56 1.03
CA VAL A 254 -33.20 -9.99 0.40
C VAL A 254 -33.12 -11.52 0.30
N ASP A 255 -32.69 -12.01 -0.86
CA ASP A 255 -32.32 -13.40 -1.06
C ASP A 255 -30.86 -13.64 -0.67
N PRO A 256 -30.57 -14.36 0.42
CA PRO A 256 -29.20 -14.58 0.89
C PRO A 256 -28.36 -15.43 -0.07
N GLU A 257 -28.99 -16.18 -0.99
CA GLU A 257 -28.29 -16.99 -1.99
C GLU A 257 -27.95 -16.20 -3.26
N ARG A 258 -28.39 -14.94 -3.37
CA ARG A 258 -28.12 -14.08 -4.52
C ARG A 258 -27.50 -12.75 -4.08
N ILE A 259 -26.33 -12.82 -3.43
CA ILE A 259 -25.54 -11.66 -2.99
C ILE A 259 -24.42 -11.41 -4.00
N GLY A 260 -24.31 -10.17 -4.46
CA GLY A 260 -23.23 -9.68 -5.30
C GLY A 260 -22.46 -8.55 -4.65
N VAL A 261 -21.25 -8.29 -5.15
CA VAL A 261 -20.44 -7.14 -4.77
C VAL A 261 -19.83 -6.50 -6.01
N THR A 262 -19.81 -5.17 -6.06
CA THR A 262 -19.17 -4.38 -7.12
C THR A 262 -18.54 -3.12 -6.56
N GLY A 263 -17.59 -2.57 -7.29
CA GLY A 263 -16.94 -1.31 -6.95
C GLY A 263 -15.93 -0.91 -7.99
N PHE A 264 -15.65 0.37 -8.08
CA PHE A 264 -14.75 0.97 -9.06
C PHE A 264 -13.47 1.47 -8.42
N SER A 265 -12.30 1.28 -9.09
CA SER A 265 -11.01 1.76 -8.61
C SER A 265 -10.65 1.19 -7.23
N GLY A 266 -10.38 1.99 -6.18
CA GLY A 266 -10.23 1.52 -4.80
C GLY A 266 -11.41 0.65 -4.33
N GLY A 267 -12.65 0.95 -4.79
CA GLY A 267 -13.80 0.07 -4.58
C GLY A 267 -13.68 -1.30 -5.26
N GLY A 268 -12.99 -1.37 -6.41
CA GLY A 268 -12.65 -2.64 -7.07
C GLY A 268 -11.69 -3.48 -6.22
N THR A 269 -10.72 -2.84 -5.57
CA THR A 269 -9.83 -3.47 -4.58
C THR A 269 -10.63 -4.12 -3.45
N VAL A 270 -11.48 -3.32 -2.79
CA VAL A 270 -12.30 -3.79 -1.66
C VAL A 270 -13.30 -4.87 -2.10
N THR A 271 -13.89 -4.72 -3.31
CA THR A 271 -14.73 -5.76 -3.94
C THR A 271 -13.99 -7.10 -4.02
N SER A 272 -12.75 -7.09 -4.49
CA SER A 272 -11.95 -8.31 -4.66
C SER A 272 -11.64 -8.98 -3.32
N TYR A 273 -11.27 -8.21 -2.31
CA TYR A 273 -11.03 -8.74 -0.96
C TYR A 273 -12.29 -9.33 -0.32
N ILE A 274 -13.40 -8.59 -0.35
CA ILE A 274 -14.68 -9.09 0.20
C ILE A 274 -15.08 -10.39 -0.50
N ALA A 275 -15.00 -10.40 -1.83
CA ALA A 275 -15.38 -11.57 -2.62
C ALA A 275 -14.46 -12.78 -2.42
N ALA A 276 -13.18 -12.56 -2.09
CA ALA A 276 -12.23 -13.62 -1.76
C ALA A 276 -12.46 -14.22 -0.37
N LEU A 277 -12.91 -13.40 0.60
CA LEU A 277 -13.00 -13.76 2.02
C LEU A 277 -14.41 -14.10 2.50
N ASP A 278 -15.47 -13.58 1.85
CA ASP A 278 -16.86 -13.85 2.21
C ASP A 278 -17.52 -14.79 1.19
N GLU A 279 -17.72 -16.03 1.58
CA GLU A 279 -18.28 -17.06 0.71
C GLU A 279 -19.75 -16.84 0.34
N ARG A 280 -20.46 -15.96 1.03
CA ARG A 280 -21.83 -15.57 0.72
C ARG A 280 -21.91 -14.75 -0.56
N VAL A 281 -20.81 -14.10 -0.98
CA VAL A 281 -20.74 -13.41 -2.27
C VAL A 281 -20.72 -14.41 -3.41
N LYS A 282 -21.82 -14.41 -4.19
CA LYS A 282 -21.98 -15.31 -5.35
C LYS A 282 -21.43 -14.68 -6.63
N VAL A 283 -21.64 -13.38 -6.84
CA VAL A 283 -21.24 -12.66 -8.04
C VAL A 283 -20.33 -11.49 -7.67
N SER A 284 -19.21 -11.33 -8.36
CA SER A 284 -18.23 -10.26 -8.09
C SER A 284 -17.91 -9.48 -9.36
N VAL A 285 -17.92 -8.14 -9.27
CA VAL A 285 -17.57 -7.26 -10.38
C VAL A 285 -16.60 -6.17 -9.92
N PRO A 286 -15.30 -6.50 -9.78
CA PRO A 286 -14.27 -5.49 -9.50
C PRO A 286 -13.95 -4.70 -10.78
N CYS A 287 -14.19 -3.38 -10.74
CA CYS A 287 -14.05 -2.51 -11.90
C CYS A 287 -12.75 -1.70 -11.85
N SER A 288 -11.99 -1.70 -12.97
CA SER A 288 -10.77 -0.90 -13.20
C SER A 288 -9.80 -0.96 -12.01
N TRP A 289 -9.49 -2.17 -11.56
CA TRP A 289 -8.58 -2.42 -10.45
C TRP A 289 -7.59 -3.56 -10.73
N ALA A 290 -8.05 -4.68 -11.24
CA ALA A 290 -7.20 -5.86 -11.39
C ALA A 290 -6.12 -5.63 -12.46
N THR A 291 -4.86 -5.76 -12.06
CA THR A 291 -3.69 -5.75 -12.94
C THR A 291 -2.68 -6.76 -12.39
N SER A 292 -1.74 -7.26 -13.21
CA SER A 292 -0.70 -8.11 -12.66
C SER A 292 0.24 -7.30 -11.76
N ASN A 293 0.61 -7.88 -10.60
CA ASN A 293 1.57 -7.25 -9.70
C ASN A 293 2.90 -6.98 -10.38
N LYS A 294 3.29 -7.82 -11.34
CA LYS A 294 4.48 -7.60 -12.14
C LYS A 294 4.42 -6.26 -12.88
N ARG A 295 3.34 -6.02 -13.64
CA ARG A 295 3.20 -4.76 -14.40
C ARG A 295 3.03 -3.56 -13.49
N LEU A 296 2.37 -3.73 -12.36
CA LEU A 296 2.25 -2.68 -11.37
C LEU A 296 3.62 -2.21 -10.88
N LEU A 297 4.51 -3.13 -10.47
CA LEU A 297 5.86 -2.83 -10.02
C LEU A 297 6.74 -2.22 -11.13
N GLU A 298 6.53 -2.62 -12.39
CA GLU A 298 7.25 -2.08 -13.55
C GLU A 298 6.79 -0.67 -13.95
N THR A 299 5.58 -0.25 -13.61
CA THR A 299 4.96 0.98 -14.14
C THR A 299 4.64 2.03 -13.10
N LYS A 300 3.87 1.68 -12.08
CA LYS A 300 3.31 2.65 -11.11
C LYS A 300 3.83 2.47 -9.69
N GLY A 301 4.32 1.29 -9.35
CA GLY A 301 4.80 0.97 -8.01
C GLY A 301 3.68 0.72 -7.01
N ALA A 302 3.92 1.11 -5.74
CA ALA A 302 2.97 0.88 -4.66
C ALA A 302 1.65 1.63 -4.90
N GLN A 303 0.57 1.01 -4.45
CA GLN A 303 -0.78 1.56 -4.50
C GLN A 303 -1.18 2.15 -3.15
N ASP A 304 -2.45 2.59 -3.05
CA ASP A 304 -3.05 3.14 -1.85
C ASP A 304 -2.99 2.16 -0.68
N ALA A 305 -3.02 2.67 0.54
CA ALA A 305 -2.76 1.88 1.74
C ALA A 305 -3.69 0.67 1.92
N GLU A 306 -4.96 0.76 1.49
CA GLU A 306 -5.91 -0.35 1.52
C GLU A 306 -5.61 -1.44 0.48
N SER A 307 -4.81 -1.11 -0.54
CA SER A 307 -4.35 -2.06 -1.56
C SER A 307 -3.02 -2.73 -1.18
N VAL A 308 -2.33 -2.25 -0.15
CA VAL A 308 -1.03 -2.75 0.30
C VAL A 308 -1.22 -3.61 1.55
N LEU A 309 -1.05 -4.91 1.39
CA LEU A 309 -1.12 -5.86 2.49
C LEU A 309 0.26 -6.19 3.03
N TYR A 310 0.37 -6.28 4.36
CA TYR A 310 1.62 -6.65 5.02
C TYR A 310 2.14 -7.99 4.53
N HIS A 311 3.38 -8.02 4.03
CA HIS A 311 4.07 -9.21 3.52
C HIS A 311 3.35 -9.96 2.36
N SER A 312 2.43 -9.34 1.62
CA SER A 312 1.68 -10.04 0.58
C SER A 312 2.58 -10.76 -0.43
N LEU A 313 3.52 -10.07 -1.06
CA LEU A 313 4.44 -10.68 -2.04
C LEU A 313 5.34 -11.76 -1.41
N LYS A 314 5.84 -11.54 -0.19
CA LYS A 314 6.63 -12.54 0.55
C LYS A 314 5.82 -13.82 0.82
N ASN A 315 4.52 -13.67 1.06
CA ASN A 315 3.58 -14.77 1.24
C ASN A 315 3.06 -15.34 -0.10
N GLY A 316 3.57 -14.87 -1.23
CA GLY A 316 3.13 -15.30 -2.55
C GLY A 316 1.69 -14.93 -2.85
N ILE A 317 1.22 -13.77 -2.37
CA ILE A 317 -0.10 -13.22 -2.64
C ILE A 317 0.05 -12.02 -3.56
N THR A 318 -0.71 -12.04 -4.65
CA THR A 318 -0.77 -10.98 -5.65
C THR A 318 -2.23 -10.63 -5.96
N PHE A 319 -2.46 -9.65 -6.81
CA PHE A 319 -3.82 -9.30 -7.22
C PHE A 319 -4.48 -10.41 -8.05
N GLU A 320 -3.69 -11.16 -8.82
CA GLU A 320 -4.16 -12.32 -9.58
C GLU A 320 -4.78 -13.38 -8.66
N ASP A 321 -4.20 -13.62 -7.49
CA ASP A 321 -4.71 -14.58 -6.52
C ASP A 321 -6.11 -14.24 -5.99
N LEU A 322 -6.46 -12.94 -5.93
CA LEU A 322 -7.80 -12.50 -5.51
C LEU A 322 -8.88 -12.87 -6.53
N LEU A 323 -8.50 -13.09 -7.79
CA LEU A 323 -9.37 -13.59 -8.84
C LEU A 323 -9.41 -15.12 -8.84
N GLU A 324 -8.26 -15.78 -8.70
CA GLU A 324 -8.11 -17.23 -8.65
C GLU A 324 -8.88 -17.86 -7.50
N VAL A 325 -8.85 -17.21 -6.34
CA VAL A 325 -9.56 -17.71 -5.14
C VAL A 325 -11.07 -17.72 -5.29
N ARG A 326 -11.60 -17.00 -6.30
CA ARG A 326 -13.02 -16.93 -6.61
C ARG A 326 -13.52 -18.11 -7.43
N ALA A 327 -12.65 -18.76 -8.22
CA ALA A 327 -13.07 -19.86 -9.07
C ALA A 327 -13.80 -20.96 -8.26
N PRO A 328 -14.93 -21.48 -8.76
CA PRO A 328 -15.57 -21.20 -10.04
C PRO A 328 -16.69 -20.13 -10.01
N LYS A 329 -16.78 -19.29 -8.95
CA LYS A 329 -17.88 -18.32 -8.78
C LYS A 329 -17.81 -17.20 -9.82
N PRO A 330 -18.96 -16.74 -10.37
CA PRO A 330 -19.00 -15.69 -11.39
C PRO A 330 -18.22 -14.43 -11.00
N THR A 331 -17.32 -14.02 -11.90
CA THR A 331 -16.48 -12.82 -11.74
C THR A 331 -16.34 -12.10 -13.07
N LEU A 332 -16.68 -10.81 -13.12
CA LEU A 332 -16.48 -9.94 -14.27
C LEU A 332 -15.39 -8.91 -13.95
N LEU A 333 -14.32 -8.92 -14.71
CA LEU A 333 -13.34 -7.84 -14.71
C LEU A 333 -13.72 -6.79 -15.75
N THR A 334 -13.62 -5.51 -15.39
CA THR A 334 -13.73 -4.42 -16.34
C THR A 334 -12.51 -3.55 -16.31
N PHE A 335 -12.11 -3.01 -17.47
CA PHE A 335 -10.93 -2.17 -17.58
C PHE A 335 -11.07 -1.13 -18.70
N VAL A 336 -10.17 -0.13 -18.71
CA VAL A 336 -10.13 0.91 -19.75
C VAL A 336 -8.75 1.00 -20.37
N SER A 337 -8.72 1.30 -21.69
CA SER A 337 -7.50 1.19 -22.50
C SER A 337 -6.45 2.28 -22.20
N ARG A 338 -6.87 3.42 -21.66
CA ARG A 338 -6.02 4.58 -21.35
C ARG A 338 -6.02 4.91 -19.86
N ASP A 339 -6.01 3.86 -19.02
CA ASP A 339 -5.96 4.02 -17.57
C ASP A 339 -4.63 4.66 -17.14
N GLU A 340 -4.71 5.74 -16.38
CA GLU A 340 -3.53 6.48 -15.91
C GLU A 340 -2.89 5.86 -14.67
N TYR A 341 -3.61 4.98 -13.96
CA TYR A 341 -3.20 4.40 -12.67
C TYR A 341 -2.73 2.95 -12.81
N LEU A 342 -3.27 2.19 -13.76
CA LEU A 342 -3.04 0.76 -13.88
C LEU A 342 -2.74 0.36 -15.34
N SER A 343 -2.06 -0.76 -15.51
CA SER A 343 -1.68 -1.27 -16.83
C SER A 343 -2.78 -2.14 -17.43
N LEU A 344 -3.28 -1.79 -18.62
CA LEU A 344 -4.18 -2.65 -19.39
C LEU A 344 -3.54 -4.02 -19.70
N GLN A 345 -2.25 -4.03 -20.07
CA GLN A 345 -1.53 -5.28 -20.28
C GLN A 345 -1.54 -6.15 -19.03
N GLY A 346 -1.31 -5.54 -17.86
CA GLY A 346 -1.38 -6.25 -16.60
C GLY A 346 -2.77 -6.77 -16.28
N ALA A 347 -3.84 -6.04 -16.66
CA ALA A 347 -5.22 -6.50 -16.46
C ALA A 347 -5.54 -7.74 -17.32
N ARG A 348 -5.07 -7.76 -18.57
CA ARG A 348 -5.19 -8.92 -19.46
C ARG A 348 -4.41 -10.13 -18.94
N GLU A 349 -3.17 -9.91 -18.47
CA GLU A 349 -2.33 -10.95 -17.86
C GLU A 349 -2.99 -11.55 -16.62
N ALA A 350 -3.56 -10.72 -15.74
CA ALA A 350 -4.28 -11.17 -14.55
C ALA A 350 -5.55 -11.99 -14.90
N TYR A 351 -6.28 -11.56 -15.93
CA TYR A 351 -7.42 -12.30 -16.45
C TYR A 351 -7.02 -13.66 -17.02
N GLU A 352 -5.98 -13.72 -17.84
CA GLU A 352 -5.45 -14.95 -18.44
C GLU A 352 -4.96 -15.93 -17.37
N GLU A 353 -4.24 -15.45 -16.37
CA GLU A 353 -3.76 -16.28 -15.27
C GLU A 353 -4.93 -16.85 -14.45
N ALA A 354 -5.87 -16.00 -14.03
CA ALA A 354 -7.05 -16.42 -13.30
C ALA A 354 -7.90 -17.43 -14.12
N GLY A 355 -7.94 -17.26 -15.44
CA GLY A 355 -8.64 -18.16 -16.36
C GLY A 355 -8.23 -19.63 -16.19
N ARG A 356 -6.98 -19.92 -15.85
CA ARG A 356 -6.48 -21.27 -15.59
C ARG A 356 -7.18 -21.95 -14.40
N ALA A 357 -7.45 -21.17 -13.34
CA ALA A 357 -8.22 -21.70 -12.21
C ALA A 357 -9.65 -22.04 -12.65
N TYR A 358 -10.32 -21.12 -13.35
CA TYR A 358 -11.69 -21.36 -13.83
C TYR A 358 -11.79 -22.53 -14.82
N GLU A 359 -10.78 -22.73 -15.66
CA GLU A 359 -10.68 -23.87 -16.57
C GLU A 359 -10.54 -25.19 -15.78
N ALA A 360 -9.68 -25.23 -14.76
CA ALA A 360 -9.49 -26.41 -13.92
C ALA A 360 -10.79 -26.84 -13.19
N PHE A 361 -11.67 -25.89 -12.87
CA PHE A 361 -13.01 -26.14 -12.31
C PHE A 361 -14.07 -26.43 -13.39
N GLY A 362 -13.71 -26.45 -14.68
CA GLY A 362 -14.65 -26.66 -15.78
C GLY A 362 -15.68 -25.53 -15.97
N ASN A 363 -15.39 -24.32 -15.49
CA ASN A 363 -16.32 -23.18 -15.45
C ASN A 363 -15.73 -21.89 -16.06
N SER A 364 -14.98 -21.99 -17.14
CA SER A 364 -14.31 -20.83 -17.80
C SER A 364 -15.29 -19.69 -18.15
N ARG A 365 -16.54 -20.00 -18.47
CA ARG A 365 -17.59 -19.01 -18.78
C ARG A 365 -17.95 -18.08 -17.62
N ASN A 366 -17.62 -18.47 -16.38
CA ASN A 366 -17.91 -17.69 -15.18
C ASN A 366 -16.90 -16.56 -14.95
N LEU A 367 -15.76 -16.58 -15.65
CA LEU A 367 -14.82 -15.46 -15.66
C LEU A 367 -14.98 -14.69 -16.97
N LYS A 368 -15.32 -13.40 -16.88
CA LYS A 368 -15.46 -12.51 -18.04
C LYS A 368 -14.58 -11.30 -17.91
N PHE A 369 -14.20 -10.73 -19.06
CA PHE A 369 -13.43 -9.49 -19.17
C PHE A 369 -14.09 -8.54 -20.15
N THR A 370 -14.26 -7.28 -19.76
CA THR A 370 -14.78 -6.23 -20.64
C THR A 370 -13.85 -5.03 -20.57
N GLU A 371 -13.39 -4.57 -21.73
CA GLU A 371 -12.61 -3.35 -21.85
C GLU A 371 -13.30 -2.31 -22.74
N ASP A 372 -12.98 -1.03 -22.51
CA ASP A 372 -13.45 0.07 -23.35
C ASP A 372 -12.37 1.14 -23.53
N ASP A 373 -12.50 1.96 -24.57
CA ASP A 373 -11.55 3.03 -24.86
C ASP A 373 -11.88 4.29 -24.05
N SER A 374 -11.24 4.42 -22.90
CA SER A 374 -11.40 5.58 -22.01
C SER A 374 -10.19 5.76 -21.12
N LYS A 375 -10.10 6.94 -20.51
CA LYS A 375 -9.33 7.17 -19.28
C LYS A 375 -10.02 6.46 -18.12
N HIS A 376 -9.41 6.50 -16.91
CA HIS A 376 -9.91 5.84 -15.69
C HIS A 376 -11.34 6.25 -15.35
N TRP A 377 -12.31 5.52 -15.90
CA TRP A 377 -13.75 5.81 -15.80
C TRP A 377 -14.62 4.59 -16.02
N LEU A 378 -15.87 4.61 -15.51
CA LEU A 378 -16.91 3.63 -15.81
C LEU A 378 -17.77 4.13 -17.00
N THR A 379 -17.37 3.74 -18.20
CA THR A 379 -18.08 4.13 -19.44
C THR A 379 -19.47 3.47 -19.52
N PRO A 380 -20.38 3.97 -20.37
CA PRO A 380 -21.67 3.33 -20.63
C PRO A 380 -21.54 1.85 -21.02
N LYS A 381 -20.53 1.49 -21.84
CA LYS A 381 -20.27 0.10 -22.23
C LYS A 381 -19.91 -0.78 -21.03
N ILE A 382 -19.05 -0.29 -20.14
CA ILE A 382 -18.66 -1.00 -18.91
C ILE A 382 -19.89 -1.15 -18.00
N ARG A 383 -20.66 -0.07 -17.78
CA ARG A 383 -21.88 -0.14 -16.97
C ARG A 383 -22.91 -1.13 -17.52
N LEU A 384 -23.10 -1.14 -18.85
CA LEU A 384 -23.94 -2.13 -19.51
C LEU A 384 -23.47 -3.57 -19.23
N ALA A 385 -22.16 -3.82 -19.28
CA ALA A 385 -21.60 -5.14 -18.96
C ALA A 385 -21.86 -5.54 -17.50
N ILE A 386 -21.75 -4.59 -16.55
CA ILE A 386 -22.08 -4.80 -15.13
C ILE A 386 -23.55 -5.23 -14.98
N TYR A 387 -24.48 -4.47 -15.59
CA TYR A 387 -25.92 -4.78 -15.50
C TYR A 387 -26.23 -6.13 -16.10
N SER A 388 -25.71 -6.41 -17.30
CA SER A 388 -25.90 -7.69 -17.99
C SER A 388 -25.39 -8.86 -17.15
N PHE A 389 -24.23 -8.72 -16.53
CA PHE A 389 -23.61 -9.77 -15.74
C PHE A 389 -24.40 -10.10 -14.48
N PHE A 390 -24.90 -9.09 -13.76
CA PHE A 390 -25.76 -9.33 -12.60
C PHE A 390 -27.10 -9.93 -12.98
N LEU A 391 -27.75 -9.45 -14.05
CA LEU A 391 -29.01 -10.03 -14.53
C LEU A 391 -28.84 -11.53 -14.88
N GLU A 392 -27.78 -11.86 -15.63
CA GLU A 392 -27.46 -13.24 -16.03
C GLU A 392 -27.29 -14.16 -14.81
N HIS A 393 -26.39 -13.78 -13.91
CA HIS A 393 -26.01 -14.65 -12.79
C HIS A 393 -26.98 -14.64 -11.61
N PHE A 394 -27.89 -13.69 -11.55
CA PHE A 394 -29.01 -13.70 -10.60
C PHE A 394 -30.29 -14.30 -11.18
N ASN A 395 -30.22 -14.77 -12.43
CA ASN A 395 -31.37 -15.33 -13.16
C ASN A 395 -32.57 -14.35 -13.17
N LEU A 396 -32.28 -13.06 -13.41
CA LEU A 396 -33.31 -12.04 -13.56
C LEU A 396 -33.62 -11.82 -15.03
N PRO A 397 -34.91 -11.81 -15.43
CA PRO A 397 -35.30 -11.34 -16.75
C PRO A 397 -35.16 -9.83 -16.83
N GLY A 398 -34.89 -9.31 -18.01
CA GLY A 398 -34.93 -7.87 -18.24
C GLY A 398 -33.88 -7.36 -19.24
N ASP A 399 -34.06 -6.13 -19.62
CA ASP A 399 -33.14 -5.41 -20.51
C ASP A 399 -31.98 -4.82 -19.69
N PRO A 400 -30.73 -5.13 -20.02
CA PRO A 400 -29.57 -4.51 -19.37
C PRO A 400 -29.35 -3.05 -19.77
N SER A 401 -30.05 -2.51 -20.78
CA SER A 401 -29.89 -1.13 -21.25
C SER A 401 -29.98 -0.13 -20.10
N GLU A 402 -29.11 0.88 -20.17
CA GLU A 402 -29.04 1.93 -19.16
C GLU A 402 -30.23 2.88 -19.28
N LEU A 403 -30.87 3.14 -18.16
CA LEU A 403 -31.92 4.15 -18.02
C LEU A 403 -31.26 5.46 -17.57
N GLU A 404 -31.82 6.59 -18.03
CA GLU A 404 -31.43 7.91 -17.54
C GLU A 404 -31.74 8.01 -16.05
N ALA A 405 -30.72 8.33 -15.27
CA ALA A 405 -30.82 8.40 -13.82
C ALA A 405 -31.09 9.84 -13.35
N GLU A 406 -32.07 10.00 -12.50
CA GLU A 406 -32.22 11.24 -11.73
C GLU A 406 -31.12 11.28 -10.64
N ILE A 407 -30.23 12.25 -10.76
CA ILE A 407 -29.12 12.45 -9.80
C ILE A 407 -29.60 13.34 -8.67
N LEU A 408 -29.53 12.83 -7.44
CA LEU A 408 -29.82 13.56 -6.23
C LEU A 408 -28.60 14.35 -5.76
N SER A 409 -28.86 15.47 -5.08
CA SER A 409 -27.76 16.23 -4.49
C SER A 409 -27.09 15.47 -3.33
N PRO A 410 -25.83 15.76 -3.00
CA PRO A 410 -25.17 15.15 -1.84
C PRO A 410 -25.95 15.35 -0.53
N GLU A 411 -26.59 16.51 -0.35
CA GLU A 411 -27.39 16.85 0.83
C GLU A 411 -28.64 15.97 0.94
N GLU A 412 -29.31 15.69 -0.17
CA GLU A 412 -30.45 14.77 -0.19
C GLU A 412 -30.08 13.37 0.25
N LEU A 413 -28.86 12.91 -0.08
CA LEU A 413 -28.34 11.58 0.28
C LEU A 413 -27.57 11.56 1.60
N THR A 414 -27.40 12.71 2.28
CA THR A 414 -26.75 12.77 3.60
C THR A 414 -27.52 11.94 4.61
N VAL A 415 -26.84 11.05 5.31
CA VAL A 415 -27.41 10.05 6.22
C VAL A 415 -27.56 10.61 7.63
N THR A 416 -26.54 11.33 8.12
CA THR A 416 -26.55 11.93 9.46
C THR A 416 -26.92 13.40 9.40
N PRO A 417 -27.55 13.97 10.46
CA PRO A 417 -27.94 15.40 10.46
C PRO A 417 -26.78 16.38 10.27
N THR A 418 -25.57 16.01 10.65
CA THR A 418 -24.37 16.86 10.56
C THR A 418 -23.54 16.59 9.33
N GLY A 419 -23.87 15.53 8.56
CA GLY A 419 -23.07 15.08 7.41
C GLY A 419 -21.76 14.38 7.80
N GLN A 420 -21.56 14.08 9.08
CA GLN A 420 -20.39 13.37 9.58
C GLN A 420 -20.70 12.47 10.78
N ILE A 421 -20.18 11.24 10.75
CA ILE A 421 -20.32 10.27 11.85
C ILE A 421 -19.73 10.84 13.14
N LEU A 422 -18.52 11.39 13.06
CA LEU A 422 -17.78 11.90 14.22
C LEU A 422 -18.57 12.96 15.00
N THR A 423 -19.19 13.90 14.30
CA THR A 423 -19.91 15.02 14.93
C THR A 423 -21.34 14.69 15.37
N TYR A 424 -21.94 13.63 14.82
CA TYR A 424 -23.30 13.22 15.16
C TYR A 424 -23.36 12.08 16.19
N LEU A 425 -22.54 11.05 15.99
CA LEU A 425 -22.59 9.83 16.81
C LEU A 425 -21.43 9.77 17.81
N GLY A 426 -20.39 10.56 17.58
CA GLY A 426 -19.11 10.32 18.22
C GLY A 426 -18.57 8.98 17.75
N GLY A 427 -18.06 8.17 18.40
CA GLY A 427 -17.60 6.84 18.01
C GLY A 427 -16.09 6.80 17.77
N ASN A 428 -15.62 5.58 17.61
CA ASN A 428 -14.19 5.34 17.39
C ASN A 428 -13.84 5.56 15.92
N MET A 429 -12.70 6.17 15.72
CA MET A 429 -12.04 6.25 14.42
C MET A 429 -10.92 5.20 14.35
N ILE A 430 -10.35 4.99 13.18
CA ILE A 430 -9.27 4.00 12.99
C ILE A 430 -8.06 4.32 13.89
N PHE A 431 -7.76 5.60 14.11
CA PHE A 431 -6.67 5.98 15.02
C PHE A 431 -6.95 5.63 16.49
N ASP A 432 -8.20 5.62 16.92
CA ASP A 432 -8.57 5.17 18.27
C ASP A 432 -8.36 3.66 18.43
N GLU A 433 -8.71 2.89 17.41
CA GLU A 433 -8.47 1.45 17.38
C GLU A 433 -6.97 1.14 17.33
N ASN A 434 -6.21 1.85 16.49
CA ASN A 434 -4.76 1.72 16.45
C ASN A 434 -4.10 2.08 17.79
N ARG A 435 -4.61 3.10 18.50
CA ARG A 435 -4.11 3.46 19.83
C ARG A 435 -4.33 2.35 20.85
N LYS A 436 -5.51 1.73 20.87
CA LYS A 436 -5.79 0.58 21.77
C LYS A 436 -4.81 -0.58 21.52
N ILE A 437 -4.56 -0.92 20.24
CA ILE A 437 -3.62 -1.98 19.87
C ILE A 437 -2.20 -1.58 20.27
N ALA A 438 -1.79 -0.34 20.02
CA ALA A 438 -0.47 0.17 20.37
C ALA A 438 -0.22 0.13 21.89
N GLU A 439 -1.20 0.52 22.72
CA GLU A 439 -1.12 0.45 24.18
C GLU A 439 -0.93 -1.00 24.68
N GLU A 440 -1.60 -1.96 24.05
CA GLU A 440 -1.41 -3.39 24.37
C GLU A 440 -0.01 -3.87 23.99
N LEU A 441 0.47 -3.52 22.79
CA LEU A 441 1.81 -3.86 22.33
C LEU A 441 2.89 -3.24 23.22
N ILE A 442 2.71 -1.99 23.65
CA ILE A 442 3.64 -1.30 24.56
C ILE A 442 3.69 -2.03 25.92
N ARG A 443 2.52 -2.38 26.49
CA ARG A 443 2.50 -3.18 27.74
C ARG A 443 3.27 -4.50 27.60
N ASN A 444 3.10 -5.20 26.48
CA ASN A 444 3.82 -6.45 26.22
C ASN A 444 5.34 -6.23 26.10
N ILE A 445 5.77 -5.11 25.50
CA ILE A 445 7.18 -4.73 25.45
C ILE A 445 7.72 -4.44 26.86
N GLU A 446 6.98 -3.71 27.69
CA GLU A 446 7.37 -3.41 29.08
C GLU A 446 7.54 -4.69 29.90
N ILE A 447 6.61 -5.63 29.80
CA ILE A 447 6.71 -6.95 30.44
C ILE A 447 7.96 -7.68 29.95
N SER A 448 8.26 -7.67 28.65
CA SER A 448 9.43 -8.34 28.09
C SER A 448 10.76 -7.76 28.61
N ARG A 449 10.79 -6.49 29.02
CA ARG A 449 11.99 -5.81 29.59
C ARG A 449 12.33 -6.27 31.00
N GLU A 450 11.45 -7.00 31.69
CA GLU A 450 11.73 -7.61 32.98
C GLU A 450 12.86 -8.65 32.89
N ASP A 451 13.08 -9.24 31.70
CA ASP A 451 14.26 -10.04 31.37
C ASP A 451 15.09 -9.35 30.26
N PRO A 452 16.01 -8.43 30.62
CA PRO A 452 16.76 -7.64 29.65
C PRO A 452 17.57 -8.47 28.65
N GLY A 453 18.09 -9.62 29.09
CA GLY A 453 18.90 -10.51 28.24
C GLY A 453 18.06 -11.11 27.11
N ARG A 454 16.92 -11.66 27.44
CA ARG A 454 15.97 -12.25 26.47
C ARG A 454 15.34 -11.18 25.61
N HIS A 455 14.99 -10.02 26.18
CA HIS A 455 14.43 -8.89 25.46
C HIS A 455 15.36 -8.42 24.32
N VAL A 456 16.64 -8.17 24.61
CA VAL A 456 17.62 -7.72 23.60
C VAL A 456 17.80 -8.76 22.48
N ILE A 457 17.84 -10.05 22.81
CA ILE A 457 17.91 -11.12 21.79
C ILE A 457 16.68 -11.06 20.87
N SER A 458 15.47 -11.02 21.46
CA SER A 458 14.21 -10.97 20.70
C SER A 458 14.11 -9.74 19.82
N VAL A 459 14.49 -8.55 20.33
CA VAL A 459 14.48 -7.30 19.54
C VAL A 459 15.45 -7.39 18.37
N ASN A 460 16.67 -7.91 18.58
CA ASN A 460 17.64 -8.09 17.51
C ASN A 460 17.15 -9.06 16.41
N GLU A 461 16.55 -10.18 16.81
CA GLU A 461 15.97 -11.13 15.87
C GLU A 461 14.85 -10.50 15.05
N LYS A 462 13.92 -9.82 15.70
CA LYS A 462 12.81 -9.11 15.02
C LYS A 462 13.30 -7.96 14.14
N ALA A 463 14.28 -7.18 14.57
CA ALA A 463 14.87 -6.11 13.76
C ALA A 463 15.48 -6.67 12.46
N ARG A 464 16.18 -7.80 12.54
CA ARG A 464 16.73 -8.46 11.34
C ARG A 464 15.64 -9.01 10.43
N GLU A 465 14.64 -9.67 11.00
CA GLU A 465 13.50 -10.22 10.26
C GLU A 465 12.75 -9.10 9.50
N LEU A 466 12.39 -8.02 10.19
CA LEU A 466 11.57 -6.94 9.64
C LEU A 466 12.33 -6.04 8.66
N SER A 467 13.62 -5.78 8.94
CA SER A 467 14.45 -4.99 8.02
C SER A 467 14.90 -5.78 6.80
N GLY A 468 14.78 -7.11 6.82
CA GLY A 468 15.36 -7.98 5.80
C GLY A 468 16.88 -7.89 5.73
N PHE A 469 17.53 -7.44 6.82
CA PHE A 469 18.98 -7.30 6.88
C PHE A 469 19.66 -8.66 6.73
N VAL A 470 20.50 -8.74 5.70
CA VAL A 470 21.44 -9.85 5.48
C VAL A 470 22.84 -9.29 5.66
N CYS A 471 23.66 -9.92 6.50
CA CYS A 471 25.04 -9.49 6.67
C CYS A 471 25.78 -9.68 5.33
N PRO A 472 26.34 -8.62 4.73
CA PRO A 472 27.04 -8.73 3.45
C PRO A 472 28.29 -9.61 3.61
N GLY A 473 28.60 -10.39 2.57
CA GLY A 473 29.85 -11.18 2.49
C GLY A 473 31.07 -10.28 2.40
N LYS A 474 32.25 -10.82 2.70
CA LYS A 474 33.50 -10.05 2.77
C LYS A 474 33.96 -9.38 1.46
N ASN A 475 33.37 -9.70 0.31
CA ASN A 475 33.81 -9.25 -1.03
C ASN A 475 32.70 -8.60 -1.85
N GLU A 476 31.61 -8.14 -1.24
CA GLU A 476 30.45 -7.64 -1.99
C GLU A 476 30.42 -6.13 -2.18
N SER A 477 31.45 -5.39 -1.73
CA SER A 477 31.50 -3.93 -1.87
C SER A 477 32.83 -3.46 -2.46
N SER A 478 32.77 -2.49 -3.36
CA SER A 478 33.90 -1.77 -3.93
C SER A 478 33.88 -0.31 -3.49
N LEU A 479 35.04 0.24 -3.18
CA LEU A 479 35.18 1.63 -2.79
C LEU A 479 35.88 2.40 -3.92
N PHE A 480 35.25 3.47 -4.40
CA PHE A 480 35.81 4.38 -5.39
C PHE A 480 36.02 5.77 -4.80
N ILE A 481 37.15 6.40 -5.13
CA ILE A 481 37.37 7.82 -4.86
C ILE A 481 36.96 8.65 -6.08
N ASN A 482 36.11 9.66 -5.86
CA ASN A 482 35.60 10.54 -6.92
C ASN A 482 36.06 11.99 -6.78
N GLY A 483 36.98 12.26 -5.89
CA GLY A 483 37.55 13.58 -5.69
C GLY A 483 37.93 13.85 -4.24
N LYS A 484 38.64 14.98 -4.04
CA LYS A 484 39.07 15.40 -2.72
C LYS A 484 39.14 16.91 -2.67
N TYR A 485 38.69 17.50 -1.58
CA TYR A 485 38.90 18.90 -1.22
C TYR A 485 39.85 19.01 -0.03
N GLN A 486 40.69 20.06 -0.03
CA GLN A 486 41.51 20.42 1.10
C GLN A 486 40.86 21.62 1.79
N ARG A 487 40.60 21.50 3.05
CA ARG A 487 40.15 22.59 3.92
C ARG A 487 41.20 22.90 4.99
N ASP A 488 41.02 24.00 5.73
CA ASP A 488 41.93 24.35 6.80
C ASP A 488 41.94 23.32 7.93
N GLY A 489 43.06 22.59 8.06
CA GLY A 489 43.28 21.58 9.08
C GLY A 489 42.65 20.22 8.84
N TYR A 490 41.98 19.98 7.69
CA TYR A 490 41.42 18.66 7.33
C TYR A 490 41.14 18.53 5.84
N SER A 491 40.92 17.30 5.40
CA SER A 491 40.55 17.01 4.02
C SER A 491 39.16 16.36 3.93
N VAL A 492 38.48 16.57 2.80
CA VAL A 492 37.18 16.00 2.50
C VAL A 492 37.31 15.12 1.25
N GLY A 493 37.30 13.81 1.42
CA GLY A 493 37.31 12.84 0.31
C GLY A 493 35.90 12.52 -0.13
N LYS A 494 35.66 12.53 -1.44
CA LYS A 494 34.41 12.09 -2.07
C LYS A 494 34.54 10.63 -2.46
N TYR A 495 33.77 9.76 -1.87
CA TYR A 495 33.82 8.32 -2.13
C TYR A 495 32.45 7.77 -2.51
N ALA A 496 32.44 6.69 -3.25
CA ALA A 496 31.27 5.89 -3.55
C ALA A 496 31.52 4.43 -3.18
N ILE A 497 30.58 3.83 -2.47
CA ILE A 497 30.60 2.42 -2.11
C ILE A 497 29.59 1.70 -2.97
N GLU A 498 30.04 0.86 -3.92
CA GLU A 498 29.15 -0.03 -4.66
C GLU A 498 28.86 -1.29 -3.84
N VAL A 499 27.57 -1.63 -3.73
CA VAL A 499 27.10 -2.83 -3.06
C VAL A 499 26.61 -3.81 -4.13
N GLY A 500 27.50 -4.66 -4.59
CA GLY A 500 27.26 -5.53 -5.73
C GLY A 500 26.78 -4.76 -6.96
N ASP A 501 25.78 -5.31 -7.65
CA ASP A 501 25.08 -4.67 -8.77
C ASP A 501 23.76 -4.00 -8.34
N ASP A 502 23.53 -3.87 -7.03
CA ASP A 502 22.23 -3.46 -6.50
C ASP A 502 22.10 -1.95 -6.34
N TYR A 503 23.09 -1.30 -5.71
CA TYR A 503 23.06 0.13 -5.47
C TYR A 503 24.43 0.68 -5.09
N ILE A 504 24.51 2.00 -4.98
CA ILE A 504 25.71 2.74 -4.61
C ILE A 504 25.41 3.68 -3.43
N ILE A 505 26.37 3.81 -2.51
CA ILE A 505 26.28 4.69 -1.34
C ILE A 505 27.28 5.83 -1.51
N PRO A 506 26.83 7.08 -1.71
CA PRO A 506 27.70 8.24 -1.71
C PRO A 506 28.22 8.55 -0.30
N LEU A 507 29.51 8.82 -0.18
CA LEU A 507 30.20 9.03 1.09
C LEU A 507 31.12 10.25 1.00
N LEU A 508 31.07 11.13 1.98
CA LEU A 508 32.10 12.14 2.27
C LEU A 508 32.91 11.68 3.47
N LEU A 509 34.23 11.58 3.31
CA LEU A 509 35.15 11.20 4.38
C LEU A 509 35.98 12.38 4.78
N PHE A 510 35.79 12.86 6.01
CA PHE A 510 36.50 13.98 6.60
C PHE A 510 37.64 13.45 7.45
N ILE A 511 38.87 13.87 7.15
CA ILE A 511 40.08 13.37 7.81
C ILE A 511 40.90 14.56 8.34
N PRO A 512 41.21 14.63 9.65
CA PRO A 512 42.12 15.66 10.20
C PRO A 512 43.50 15.61 9.55
N ASP A 513 44.13 16.78 9.36
CA ASP A 513 45.49 16.93 8.84
C ASP A 513 46.51 17.09 9.98
N ASP A 514 46.47 16.22 10.96
CA ASP A 514 47.47 16.19 12.03
C ASP A 514 48.40 14.99 11.85
N LYS A 515 49.35 14.86 12.76
CA LYS A 515 50.38 13.79 12.72
C LYS A 515 49.99 12.56 13.54
N ILE A 516 48.69 12.40 13.85
CA ILE A 516 48.23 11.30 14.68
C ILE A 516 47.92 10.11 13.75
N ASP A 517 48.55 8.96 14.02
CA ASP A 517 48.39 7.76 13.18
C ASP A 517 47.02 7.09 13.28
N ARG A 518 46.27 7.32 14.35
CA ARG A 518 44.97 6.70 14.60
C ARG A 518 44.02 7.67 15.25
N HIS A 519 42.88 7.87 14.62
CA HIS A 519 41.77 8.66 15.10
C HIS A 519 40.57 7.79 15.44
N PRO A 520 39.73 8.15 16.41
CA PRO A 520 38.41 7.60 16.51
C PRO A 520 37.60 7.94 15.26
N ALA A 521 36.83 6.98 14.78
CA ALA A 521 36.01 7.18 13.59
C ALA A 521 34.52 7.21 13.95
N LEU A 522 33.77 8.05 13.25
CA LEU A 522 32.36 8.27 13.46
C LEU A 522 31.60 8.17 12.12
N ILE A 523 30.51 7.41 12.10
CA ILE A 523 29.55 7.41 10.99
C ILE A 523 28.51 8.49 11.27
N TYR A 524 28.34 9.42 10.33
CA TYR A 524 27.41 10.53 10.43
C TYR A 524 26.26 10.35 9.42
N LEU A 525 25.03 10.31 9.93
CA LEU A 525 23.81 10.17 9.12
C LEU A 525 22.90 11.38 9.40
N HIS A 526 22.43 12.02 8.33
CA HIS A 526 21.49 13.14 8.41
C HIS A 526 20.27 12.88 7.52
N PRO A 527 19.05 13.22 7.96
CA PRO A 527 17.82 12.99 7.16
C PRO A 527 17.84 13.64 5.76
N GLU A 528 18.51 14.80 5.64
CA GLU A 528 18.64 15.53 4.38
C GLU A 528 19.88 15.12 3.55
N GLY A 529 20.65 14.15 4.04
CA GLY A 529 21.83 13.60 3.38
C GLY A 529 23.16 14.15 3.92
N LYS A 530 24.25 13.55 3.44
CA LYS A 530 25.64 13.75 3.89
C LYS A 530 26.15 15.18 3.78
N ALA A 531 25.56 15.99 2.89
CA ALA A 531 26.01 17.37 2.67
C ALA A 531 25.37 18.39 3.63
N ALA A 532 24.31 18.05 4.37
CA ALA A 532 23.55 18.98 5.19
C ALA A 532 24.40 19.75 6.22
N ASP A 533 25.27 19.03 6.92
CA ASP A 533 26.18 19.62 7.93
C ASP A 533 27.66 19.64 7.50
N ALA A 534 27.92 19.43 6.20
CA ALA A 534 29.28 19.36 5.64
C ALA A 534 29.92 20.74 5.33
N LYS A 535 29.19 21.83 5.54
CA LYS A 535 29.67 23.19 5.34
C LYS A 535 30.75 23.57 6.38
N THR A 536 31.53 24.60 6.08
CA THR A 536 32.42 25.23 7.04
C THR A 536 31.64 25.72 8.26
N ASP A 537 32.19 25.56 9.45
CA ASP A 537 31.56 25.79 10.76
C ASP A 537 30.34 24.90 11.07
N GLY A 538 30.08 23.89 10.23
CA GLY A 538 29.01 22.89 10.43
C GLY A 538 29.35 21.89 11.55
N GLU A 539 28.40 21.04 11.87
CA GLU A 539 28.57 20.05 12.95
C GLU A 539 29.68 19.04 12.64
N ILE A 540 29.77 18.60 11.37
CA ILE A 540 30.81 17.67 10.94
C ILE A 540 32.22 18.28 11.16
N GLU A 541 32.45 19.54 10.80
CA GLU A 541 33.73 20.19 11.01
C GLU A 541 34.11 20.27 12.50
N LYS A 542 33.16 20.57 13.38
CA LYS A 542 33.38 20.56 14.83
C LYS A 542 33.86 19.21 15.36
N LEU A 543 33.31 18.13 14.81
CA LEU A 543 33.75 16.77 15.16
C LEU A 543 35.15 16.47 14.63
N VAL A 544 35.47 16.87 13.40
CA VAL A 544 36.79 16.70 12.81
C VAL A 544 37.86 17.48 13.58
N ARG A 545 37.56 18.75 13.97
CA ARG A 545 38.45 19.56 14.79
C ARG A 545 38.68 19.01 16.21
N ARG A 546 37.82 18.13 16.69
CA ARG A 546 38.00 17.33 17.92
C ARG A 546 38.82 16.05 17.71
N GLY A 547 39.32 15.82 16.51
CA GLY A 547 40.18 14.69 16.17
C GLY A 547 39.43 13.44 15.71
N PHE A 548 38.16 13.53 15.30
CA PHE A 548 37.45 12.41 14.72
C PHE A 548 37.64 12.34 13.20
N ILE A 549 37.82 11.15 12.65
CA ILE A 549 37.50 10.88 11.25
C ILE A 549 36.00 10.74 11.14
N VAL A 550 35.35 11.52 10.27
CA VAL A 550 33.90 11.48 10.09
C VAL A 550 33.55 10.96 8.71
N ALA A 551 32.78 9.86 8.66
CA ALA A 551 32.22 9.28 7.46
C ALA A 551 30.74 9.69 7.35
N ALA A 552 30.46 10.73 6.59
CA ALA A 552 29.09 11.18 6.30
C ALA A 552 28.60 10.51 5.01
N MET A 553 27.47 9.78 5.09
CA MET A 553 26.98 9.01 3.94
C MET A 553 25.48 9.22 3.68
N ASP A 554 25.09 9.03 2.42
CA ASP A 554 23.69 8.97 2.04
C ASP A 554 23.25 7.50 2.01
N PRO A 555 22.48 7.04 2.99
CA PRO A 555 21.80 5.75 2.88
C PRO A 555 20.90 5.71 1.64
N LEU A 556 20.64 4.51 1.14
CA LEU A 556 19.75 4.31 -0.01
C LEU A 556 18.38 4.98 0.24
N GLY A 557 18.00 5.87 -0.66
CA GLY A 557 16.78 6.69 -0.56
C GLY A 557 16.95 8.03 0.19
N ALA A 558 18.18 8.41 0.59
CA ALA A 558 18.47 9.69 1.22
C ALA A 558 19.51 10.50 0.41
N GLY A 559 19.59 11.80 0.63
CA GLY A 559 20.55 12.69 -0.02
C GLY A 559 20.57 12.57 -1.54
N GLU A 560 21.71 12.24 -2.15
CA GLU A 560 21.84 12.08 -3.61
C GLU A 560 21.03 10.89 -4.16
N THR A 561 20.64 9.92 -3.33
CA THR A 561 19.82 8.76 -3.72
C THR A 561 18.35 8.92 -3.35
N LYS A 562 17.96 10.10 -2.84
CA LYS A 562 16.57 10.43 -2.53
C LYS A 562 15.73 10.34 -3.79
N ASN A 563 14.58 9.68 -3.69
CA ASN A 563 13.63 9.63 -4.79
C ASN A 563 13.23 11.09 -5.16
N SER A 564 13.58 11.50 -6.37
CA SER A 564 13.05 12.73 -6.94
C SER A 564 11.58 12.46 -7.19
N ALA A 565 10.73 12.96 -6.35
CA ALA A 565 9.29 12.74 -6.35
C ALA A 565 8.70 12.48 -7.74
N ALA A 566 8.02 11.38 -7.87
CA ALA A 566 7.10 11.16 -8.96
C ALA A 566 5.94 12.16 -8.86
#